data_c1e1334eec4b635fad6447f46c56735f
#
_entry.id   c1e1334eec4b635fad6447f46c56735f
#
_cell.length_a   1.000
_cell.length_b   1.000
_cell.length_c   1.000
_cell.angle_alpha   90.00
_cell.angle_beta   90.00
_cell.angle_gamma   90.00
#
_symmetry.space_group_name_H-M   'P 1'
#
loop_
_entity.id
_entity.type
_entity.pdbx_description
1 polymer ?
#
loop_
_entity_poly.entity_id
_entity_poly.type
_entity_poly.pdbx_seq_one_letter_code
_entity_poly.pdbx_strand_id
1 'polypeptide(L)'
;MIHSKKLTLGICLVLLIILIVGYVIMTKINSRSAQIKDTFNQTLKLYPTKNLDDFYDKEGFRDQEFDKGDKGTWIISSEMNIQLKGESLKSRGMILYMNRNTKRTTGYFFVSETKGKTYEKEKKYPVKMEHNQIIPTKPIQDDKLKKEIENFKFFVQYGNFKDINDYKNGDISYNPNVPSYSEKYQLRNDDYNVQQLRKRYDIPTKQAPKMLLKGDGDLKGSSVGSKELEFTFVENKEENIYFTDSVQYTPSEDTRYESN
;
A
#
# COMPACT_ATOMS: atom_id res chain seq x y z
N MET A 1 58.44 -13.43 -27.69
CA MET A 1 58.04 -13.85 -26.31
C MET A 1 57.60 -12.71 -25.41
N ILE A 2 58.13 -11.50 -25.50
CA ILE A 2 57.75 -10.32 -24.69
C ILE A 2 56.35 -9.76 -25.04
N HIS A 3 55.93 -9.79 -26.32
CA HIS A 3 54.61 -9.30 -26.77
C HIS A 3 53.44 -10.13 -26.21
N SER A 4 53.61 -11.45 -26.14
CA SER A 4 52.59 -12.37 -25.60
C SER A 4 52.30 -12.10 -24.09
N LYS A 5 53.34 -11.88 -23.30
CA LYS A 5 53.20 -11.60 -21.85
C LYS A 5 52.50 -10.26 -21.58
N LYS A 6 52.76 -9.22 -22.38
CA LYS A 6 52.07 -7.91 -22.25
C LYS A 6 50.60 -8.01 -22.63
N LEU A 7 50.22 -8.81 -23.66
CA LEU A 7 48.84 -9.04 -24.04
C LEU A 7 48.07 -9.80 -22.93
N THR A 8 48.70 -10.84 -22.37
CA THR A 8 48.10 -11.62 -21.27
C THR A 8 47.85 -10.77 -20.03
N LEU A 9 48.84 -9.92 -19.68
CA LEU A 9 48.72 -9.02 -18.54
C LEU A 9 47.60 -7.99 -18.74
N GLY A 10 47.43 -7.44 -19.99
CA GLY A 10 46.33 -6.54 -20.33
C GLY A 10 44.94 -7.20 -20.22
N ILE A 11 44.83 -8.43 -20.67
CA ILE A 11 43.59 -9.20 -20.56
C ILE A 11 43.23 -9.46 -19.08
N CYS A 12 44.20 -9.86 -18.27
CA CYS A 12 44.00 -10.07 -16.82
C CYS A 12 43.56 -8.80 -16.11
N LEU A 13 44.13 -7.63 -16.47
CA LEU A 13 43.73 -6.34 -15.88
C LEU A 13 42.28 -5.96 -16.25
N VAL A 14 41.86 -6.15 -17.50
CA VAL A 14 40.50 -5.90 -17.93
C VAL A 14 39.47 -6.79 -17.21
N LEU A 15 39.79 -8.09 -17.07
CA LEU A 15 38.98 -9.02 -16.31
C LEU A 15 38.84 -8.63 -14.84
N LEU A 16 39.93 -8.18 -14.22
CA LEU A 16 39.89 -7.71 -12.84
C LEU A 16 39.01 -6.47 -12.66
N ILE A 17 39.07 -5.51 -13.60
CA ILE A 17 38.20 -4.32 -13.60
C ILE A 17 36.76 -4.70 -13.72
N ILE A 18 36.44 -5.63 -14.63
CA ILE A 18 35.05 -6.13 -14.80
C ILE A 18 34.53 -6.78 -13.52
N LEU A 19 35.34 -7.57 -12.85
CA LEU A 19 35.00 -8.20 -11.56
C LEU A 19 34.75 -7.16 -10.45
N ILE A 20 35.60 -6.14 -10.36
CA ILE A 20 35.45 -5.06 -9.36
C ILE A 20 34.19 -4.25 -9.65
N VAL A 21 33.95 -3.88 -10.89
CA VAL A 21 32.75 -3.15 -11.28
C VAL A 21 31.49 -3.99 -11.00
N GLY A 22 31.50 -5.26 -11.34
CA GLY A 22 30.42 -6.21 -11.05
C GLY A 22 30.15 -6.32 -9.54
N TYR A 23 31.18 -6.43 -8.73
CA TYR A 23 31.07 -6.45 -7.27
C TYR A 23 30.48 -5.16 -6.69
N VAL A 24 30.91 -3.98 -7.16
CA VAL A 24 30.37 -2.67 -6.72
C VAL A 24 28.90 -2.52 -7.11
N ILE A 25 28.51 -2.94 -8.31
CA ILE A 25 27.13 -2.92 -8.76
C ILE A 25 26.29 -3.84 -7.86
N MET A 26 26.75 -5.05 -7.61
CA MET A 26 26.04 -6.05 -6.80
C MET A 26 25.84 -5.59 -5.35
N THR A 27 26.87 -4.97 -4.74
CA THR A 27 26.75 -4.40 -3.40
C THR A 27 25.79 -3.23 -3.33
N LYS A 28 25.72 -2.36 -4.35
CA LYS A 28 24.75 -1.27 -4.44
C LYS A 28 23.32 -1.79 -4.56
N ILE A 29 23.09 -2.81 -5.40
CA ILE A 29 21.77 -3.43 -5.58
C ILE A 29 21.32 -4.07 -4.26
N ASN A 30 22.15 -4.85 -3.61
CA ASN A 30 21.84 -5.50 -2.34
C ASN A 30 21.54 -4.47 -1.22
N SER A 31 22.33 -3.39 -1.14
CA SER A 31 22.09 -2.31 -0.18
C SER A 31 20.76 -1.61 -0.42
N ARG A 32 20.35 -1.38 -1.68
CA ARG A 32 19.07 -0.75 -2.03
C ARG A 32 17.89 -1.68 -1.73
N SER A 33 18.01 -2.96 -2.07
CA SER A 33 16.98 -3.95 -1.76
C SER A 33 16.74 -4.07 -0.25
N ALA A 34 17.81 -4.02 0.55
CA ALA A 34 17.70 -4.01 2.01
C ALA A 34 16.97 -2.75 2.52
N GLN A 35 17.27 -1.57 1.95
CA GLN A 35 16.58 -0.32 2.31
C GLN A 35 15.09 -0.37 1.98
N ILE A 36 14.70 -0.89 0.80
CA ILE A 36 13.29 -1.05 0.39
C ILE A 36 12.56 -1.97 1.36
N LYS A 37 13.14 -3.13 1.68
CA LYS A 37 12.57 -4.07 2.66
C LYS A 37 12.38 -3.43 4.03
N ASP A 38 13.38 -2.70 4.52
CA ASP A 38 13.29 -2.03 5.82
C ASP A 38 12.18 -0.98 5.82
N THR A 39 12.05 -0.21 4.75
CA THR A 39 10.99 0.79 4.59
C THR A 39 9.59 0.15 4.63
N PHE A 40 9.38 -0.95 3.90
CA PHE A 40 8.12 -1.68 3.97
C PHE A 40 7.88 -2.33 5.34
N ASN A 41 8.89 -2.92 5.94
CA ASN A 41 8.79 -3.50 7.29
C ASN A 41 8.34 -2.48 8.34
N GLN A 42 8.76 -1.22 8.23
CA GLN A 42 8.29 -0.16 9.12
C GLN A 42 6.80 0.10 8.96
N THR A 43 6.30 0.16 7.71
CA THR A 43 4.88 0.34 7.40
C THR A 43 4.06 -0.87 7.89
N LEU A 44 4.54 -2.07 7.65
CA LEU A 44 3.84 -3.31 8.01
C LEU A 44 3.75 -3.54 9.53
N LYS A 45 4.54 -2.85 10.35
CA LYS A 45 4.40 -2.83 11.81
C LYS A 45 3.09 -2.20 12.28
N LEU A 46 2.41 -1.43 11.43
CA LEU A 46 1.08 -0.90 11.73
C LEU A 46 -0.02 -2.00 11.72
N TYR A 47 0.26 -3.16 11.13
CA TYR A 47 -0.69 -4.27 10.99
C TYR A 47 -0.39 -5.39 12.02
N PRO A 48 -1.35 -5.74 12.89
CA PRO A 48 -2.65 -5.13 13.07
C PRO A 48 -2.65 -3.96 14.06
N THR A 49 -3.36 -2.88 13.73
CA THR A 49 -3.82 -1.87 14.70
C THR A 49 -5.31 -2.08 14.93
N LYS A 50 -5.67 -2.93 15.91
CA LYS A 50 -7.05 -3.40 16.14
C LYS A 50 -8.02 -2.28 16.53
N ASN A 51 -7.54 -1.34 17.35
CA ASN A 51 -8.29 -0.14 17.74
C ASN A 51 -7.79 1.04 16.93
N LEU A 52 -8.65 1.62 16.08
CA LEU A 52 -8.27 2.75 15.25
C LEU A 52 -7.96 4.01 16.06
N ASP A 53 -8.53 4.18 17.26
CA ASP A 53 -8.19 5.32 18.13
C ASP A 53 -6.68 5.35 18.48
N ASP A 54 -5.99 4.20 18.43
CA ASP A 54 -4.54 4.13 18.66
C ASP A 54 -3.73 4.97 17.65
N PHE A 55 -4.30 5.29 16.47
CA PHE A 55 -3.65 6.16 15.49
C PHE A 55 -3.49 7.61 15.97
N TYR A 56 -4.31 8.08 16.91
CA TYR A 56 -4.14 9.41 17.47
C TYR A 56 -2.84 9.57 18.28
N ASP A 57 -2.32 8.46 18.79
CA ASP A 57 -1.09 8.45 19.58
C ASP A 57 0.12 7.89 18.80
N LYS A 58 -0.10 7.32 17.60
CA LYS A 58 0.98 6.87 16.73
C LYS A 58 1.60 8.03 15.97
N GLU A 59 2.91 8.13 16.01
CA GLU A 59 3.68 9.05 15.15
C GLU A 59 3.97 8.40 13.82
N GLY A 60 3.78 9.16 12.73
CA GLY A 60 4.20 8.77 11.39
C GLY A 60 5.51 9.45 10.98
N PHE A 61 5.88 9.27 9.73
CA PHE A 61 7.02 9.97 9.17
C PHE A 61 6.71 11.45 9.00
N ARG A 62 7.65 12.31 9.43
CA ARG A 62 7.60 13.75 9.21
C ARG A 62 8.74 14.16 8.29
N ASP A 63 8.47 15.11 7.43
CA ASP A 63 9.44 15.80 6.60
C ASP A 63 9.41 17.32 6.87
N GLN A 64 10.00 18.09 5.96
CA GLN A 64 10.09 19.55 6.08
C GLN A 64 8.75 20.29 5.85
N GLU A 65 7.71 19.58 5.38
CA GLU A 65 6.39 20.14 5.11
C GLU A 65 5.52 20.24 6.37
N PHE A 66 5.95 19.59 7.46
CA PHE A 66 5.24 19.66 8.73
C PHE A 66 5.58 20.91 9.52
N ASP A 67 4.58 21.68 9.89
CA ASP A 67 4.73 22.78 10.84
C ASP A 67 5.12 22.28 12.23
N LYS A 68 5.85 23.12 13.00
CA LYS A 68 6.41 22.75 14.31
C LYS A 68 5.37 22.25 15.33
N GLY A 69 4.13 22.70 15.25
CA GLY A 69 3.05 22.33 16.18
C GLY A 69 2.08 21.30 15.64
N ASP A 70 2.19 20.96 14.36
CA ASP A 70 1.28 20.03 13.69
C ASP A 70 1.59 18.59 14.06
N LYS A 71 0.59 17.85 14.56
CA LYS A 71 0.70 16.42 14.87
C LYS A 71 0.38 15.51 13.69
N GLY A 72 0.00 16.09 12.55
CA GLY A 72 -0.32 15.36 11.34
C GLY A 72 -1.68 14.64 11.35
N THR A 73 -2.00 14.08 10.20
CA THR A 73 -3.22 13.31 9.93
C THR A 73 -2.86 11.95 9.38
N TRP A 74 -3.44 10.89 9.94
CA TRP A 74 -3.43 9.58 9.34
C TRP A 74 -4.58 9.46 8.34
N ILE A 75 -4.28 8.98 7.12
CA ILE A 75 -5.27 8.63 6.12
C ILE A 75 -5.19 7.12 5.94
N ILE A 76 -6.29 6.44 6.24
CA ILE A 76 -6.39 4.99 6.07
C ILE A 76 -7.49 4.66 5.06
N SER A 77 -7.21 3.74 4.17
CA SER A 77 -8.20 3.28 3.19
C SER A 77 -8.10 1.78 2.98
N SER A 78 -9.24 1.17 2.69
CA SER A 78 -9.32 -0.23 2.26
C SER A 78 -10.45 -0.35 1.25
N GLU A 79 -10.18 -0.97 0.10
CA GLU A 79 -11.18 -1.13 -0.94
C GLU A 79 -11.04 -2.45 -1.69
N MET A 80 -12.17 -2.99 -2.14
CA MET A 80 -12.27 -4.14 -3.04
C MET A 80 -12.71 -3.70 -4.42
N ASN A 81 -11.99 -4.13 -5.43
CA ASN A 81 -12.17 -3.77 -6.84
C ASN A 81 -12.44 -5.04 -7.64
N ILE A 82 -13.58 -5.09 -8.35
CA ILE A 82 -14.00 -6.26 -9.13
C ILE A 82 -14.48 -5.81 -10.50
N GLN A 83 -13.81 -6.31 -11.53
CA GLN A 83 -14.24 -6.24 -12.92
C GLN A 83 -14.28 -7.66 -13.48
N LEU A 84 -15.45 -8.14 -13.83
CA LEU A 84 -15.63 -9.39 -14.55
C LEU A 84 -15.67 -9.13 -16.05
N LYS A 85 -15.50 -10.18 -16.83
CA LYS A 85 -15.50 -10.10 -18.30
C LYS A 85 -16.78 -9.44 -18.84
N GLY A 86 -16.58 -8.34 -19.56
CA GLY A 86 -17.69 -7.57 -20.17
C GLY A 86 -18.40 -6.63 -19.18
N GLU A 87 -17.97 -6.56 -17.92
CA GLU A 87 -18.55 -5.66 -16.92
C GLU A 87 -17.69 -4.41 -16.69
N SER A 88 -18.30 -3.39 -16.07
CA SER A 88 -17.61 -2.23 -15.51
C SER A 88 -16.79 -2.63 -14.28
N LEU A 89 -15.72 -1.89 -13.99
CA LEU A 89 -15.00 -2.01 -12.73
C LEU A 89 -15.88 -1.44 -11.60
N LYS A 90 -16.20 -2.26 -10.63
CA LYS A 90 -16.94 -1.89 -9.41
C LYS A 90 -15.97 -1.82 -8.25
N SER A 91 -15.89 -0.64 -7.63
CA SER A 91 -15.04 -0.41 -6.45
C SER A 91 -15.90 -0.10 -5.24
N ARG A 92 -15.50 -0.63 -4.08
CA ARG A 92 -16.23 -0.48 -2.82
C ARG A 92 -15.26 -0.47 -1.66
N GLY A 93 -15.32 0.60 -0.87
CA GLY A 93 -14.36 0.76 0.22
C GLY A 93 -14.68 1.94 1.12
N MET A 94 -13.74 2.24 2.03
CA MET A 94 -13.83 3.36 2.96
C MET A 94 -12.49 4.06 3.10
N ILE A 95 -12.55 5.37 3.28
CA ILE A 95 -11.41 6.22 3.60
C ILE A 95 -11.73 6.95 4.90
N LEU A 96 -10.76 7.02 5.83
CA LEU A 96 -10.83 7.84 7.03
C LEU A 96 -9.64 8.80 7.09
N TYR A 97 -9.92 10.02 7.53
CA TYR A 97 -8.97 11.08 7.83
C TYR A 97 -8.95 11.30 9.34
N MET A 98 -7.87 10.92 9.99
CA MET A 98 -7.73 10.88 11.43
C MET A 98 -6.81 12.01 11.89
N ASN A 99 -7.36 13.20 12.13
CA ASN A 99 -6.60 14.39 12.53
C ASN A 99 -6.15 14.25 13.98
N ARG A 100 -4.84 14.22 14.22
CA ARG A 100 -4.24 14.03 15.55
C ARG A 100 -4.26 15.30 16.39
N ASN A 101 -4.31 16.48 15.77
CA ASN A 101 -4.38 17.75 16.53
C ASN A 101 -5.73 17.89 17.21
N THR A 102 -6.81 17.57 16.50
CA THR A 102 -8.18 17.71 16.98
C THR A 102 -8.75 16.45 17.60
N LYS A 103 -8.08 15.30 17.43
CA LYS A 103 -8.58 13.96 17.76
C LYS A 103 -9.96 13.68 17.16
N ARG A 104 -10.17 14.16 15.94
CA ARG A 104 -11.39 13.93 15.15
C ARG A 104 -11.09 13.09 13.94
N THR A 105 -12.01 12.18 13.62
CA THR A 105 -11.96 11.36 12.42
C THR A 105 -13.21 11.56 11.60
N THR A 106 -13.02 11.90 10.34
CA THR A 106 -14.06 11.97 9.31
C THR A 106 -13.65 11.12 8.12
N GLY A 107 -14.59 10.86 7.22
CA GLY A 107 -14.30 10.12 6.02
C GLY A 107 -15.57 9.78 5.26
N TYR A 108 -15.48 8.80 4.38
CA TYR A 108 -16.63 8.32 3.65
C TYR A 108 -16.46 6.86 3.22
N PHE A 109 -17.56 6.14 3.20
CA PHE A 109 -17.69 4.90 2.46
C PHE A 109 -18.10 5.24 1.02
N PHE A 110 -17.57 4.53 0.04
CA PHE A 110 -17.88 4.79 -1.36
C PHE A 110 -18.24 3.50 -2.11
N VAL A 111 -19.07 3.69 -3.12
CA VAL A 111 -19.34 2.69 -4.15
C VAL A 111 -19.19 3.41 -5.48
N SER A 112 -18.32 2.91 -6.34
CA SER A 112 -18.11 3.47 -7.68
C SER A 112 -18.19 2.42 -8.77
N GLU A 113 -18.52 2.87 -9.95
CA GLU A 113 -18.54 2.09 -11.16
C GLU A 113 -17.82 2.86 -12.27
N THR A 114 -16.84 2.21 -12.91
CA THR A 114 -16.00 2.84 -13.94
C THR A 114 -15.95 1.96 -15.17
N LYS A 115 -16.24 2.54 -16.35
CA LYS A 115 -16.13 1.87 -17.65
C LYS A 115 -15.02 2.51 -18.49
N GLY A 116 -14.01 1.72 -18.84
CA GLY A 116 -12.83 2.23 -19.50
C GLY A 116 -12.09 3.24 -18.64
N LYS A 117 -11.95 4.51 -19.12
CA LYS A 117 -11.31 5.61 -18.37
C LYS A 117 -12.29 6.59 -17.75
N THR A 118 -13.59 6.32 -17.83
CA THR A 118 -14.63 7.27 -17.40
C THR A 118 -15.36 6.73 -16.19
N TYR A 119 -15.46 7.54 -15.14
CA TYR A 119 -16.35 7.28 -14.02
C TYR A 119 -17.79 7.39 -14.49
N GLU A 120 -18.57 6.30 -14.37
CA GLU A 120 -19.98 6.31 -14.72
C GLU A 120 -20.85 6.73 -13.53
N LYS A 121 -20.52 6.22 -12.34
CA LYS A 121 -21.27 6.51 -11.10
C LYS A 121 -20.33 6.44 -9.89
N GLU A 122 -20.46 7.40 -9.00
CA GLU A 122 -19.86 7.35 -7.68
C GLU A 122 -20.88 7.81 -6.64
N LYS A 123 -21.02 7.06 -5.55
CA LYS A 123 -21.77 7.45 -4.37
C LYS A 123 -20.87 7.44 -3.16
N LYS A 124 -20.84 8.56 -2.44
CA LYS A 124 -20.13 8.70 -1.16
C LYS A 124 -21.13 8.81 -0.02
N TYR A 125 -20.88 8.08 1.03
CA TYR A 125 -21.65 8.06 2.27
C TYR A 125 -20.74 8.58 3.39
N PRO A 126 -20.89 9.86 3.79
CA PRO A 126 -20.02 10.47 4.76
C PRO A 126 -20.17 9.81 6.12
N VAL A 127 -19.03 9.60 6.78
CA VAL A 127 -18.93 8.95 8.08
C VAL A 127 -18.04 9.76 9.02
N LYS A 128 -18.20 9.53 10.31
CA LYS A 128 -17.25 9.86 11.36
C LYS A 128 -16.87 8.60 12.12
N MET A 129 -15.79 8.65 12.89
CA MET A 129 -15.44 7.59 13.81
C MET A 129 -15.41 8.15 15.23
N GLU A 130 -16.04 7.46 16.17
CA GLU A 130 -16.00 7.73 17.61
C GLU A 130 -15.84 6.41 18.35
N HIS A 131 -14.88 6.36 19.27
CA HIS A 131 -14.59 5.16 20.07
C HIS A 131 -14.44 3.88 19.22
N ASN A 132 -13.65 3.99 18.16
CA ASN A 132 -13.40 2.89 17.22
C ASN A 132 -14.67 2.34 16.51
N GLN A 133 -15.75 3.15 16.46
CA GLN A 133 -17.00 2.84 15.79
C GLN A 133 -17.24 3.79 14.62
N ILE A 134 -17.58 3.23 13.46
CA ILE A 134 -17.94 4.00 12.27
C ILE A 134 -19.41 4.39 12.36
N ILE A 135 -19.69 5.68 12.19
CA ILE A 135 -21.03 6.26 12.32
C ILE A 135 -21.33 7.06 11.07
N PRO A 136 -22.34 6.67 10.26
CA PRO A 136 -22.83 7.50 9.16
C PRO A 136 -23.31 8.86 9.65
N THR A 137 -22.90 9.94 8.96
CA THR A 137 -23.31 11.31 9.34
C THR A 137 -24.58 11.79 8.65
N LYS A 138 -25.06 11.03 7.65
CA LYS A 138 -26.34 11.25 6.95
C LYS A 138 -27.18 9.98 7.00
N PRO A 139 -28.52 10.09 7.00
CA PRO A 139 -29.41 8.92 6.98
C PRO A 139 -29.17 8.03 5.76
N ILE A 140 -29.10 6.72 5.99
CA ILE A 140 -28.99 5.69 4.94
C ILE A 140 -30.28 4.88 5.00
N GLN A 141 -31.04 4.86 3.90
CA GLN A 141 -32.33 4.17 3.82
C GLN A 141 -32.17 2.65 3.64
N ASP A 142 -31.10 2.21 3.03
CA ASP A 142 -30.78 0.79 2.83
C ASP A 142 -30.13 0.23 4.10
N ASP A 143 -30.88 -0.56 4.86
CA ASP A 143 -30.43 -1.17 6.11
C ASP A 143 -29.24 -2.11 5.93
N LYS A 144 -29.13 -2.79 4.79
CA LYS A 144 -27.99 -3.66 4.49
C LYS A 144 -26.71 -2.85 4.31
N LEU A 145 -26.80 -1.79 3.51
CA LEU A 145 -25.68 -0.86 3.29
C LEU A 145 -25.29 -0.15 4.59
N LYS A 146 -26.29 0.29 5.38
CA LYS A 146 -26.01 0.91 6.69
C LYS A 146 -25.21 -0.03 7.60
N LYS A 147 -25.65 -1.27 7.73
CA LYS A 147 -24.94 -2.28 8.54
C LYS A 147 -23.53 -2.59 8.00
N GLU A 148 -23.38 -2.60 6.67
CA GLU A 148 -22.06 -2.78 6.05
C GLU A 148 -21.11 -1.65 6.43
N ILE A 149 -21.56 -0.39 6.35
CA ILE A 149 -20.77 0.78 6.71
C ILE A 149 -20.41 0.77 8.20
N GLU A 150 -21.38 0.56 9.09
CA GLU A 150 -21.18 0.55 10.54
C GLU A 150 -20.25 -0.59 11.00
N ASN A 151 -20.25 -1.71 10.30
CA ASN A 151 -19.40 -2.87 10.61
C ASN A 151 -18.13 -2.97 9.76
N PHE A 152 -17.85 -1.94 8.95
CA PHE A 152 -16.65 -1.95 8.11
C PHE A 152 -15.39 -2.11 8.96
N LYS A 153 -14.47 -2.92 8.47
CA LYS A 153 -13.15 -3.12 9.09
C LYS A 153 -12.06 -2.87 8.07
N PHE A 154 -11.20 -1.92 8.37
CA PHE A 154 -10.01 -1.66 7.57
C PHE A 154 -9.04 -2.83 7.67
N PHE A 155 -8.31 -3.10 6.60
CA PHE A 155 -7.34 -4.20 6.58
C PHE A 155 -6.26 -4.01 7.64
N VAL A 156 -5.87 -2.77 7.93
CA VAL A 156 -4.94 -2.44 9.00
C VAL A 156 -5.39 -2.96 10.38
N GLN A 157 -6.69 -3.21 10.60
CA GLN A 157 -7.19 -3.74 11.88
C GLN A 157 -7.00 -5.26 12.03
N TYR A 158 -6.83 -6.00 10.93
CA TYR A 158 -6.78 -7.46 10.95
C TYR A 158 -5.67 -8.09 10.09
N GLY A 159 -5.03 -7.35 9.18
CA GLY A 159 -3.87 -7.81 8.42
C GLY A 159 -2.72 -8.20 9.35
N ASN A 160 -1.95 -9.23 9.01
CA ASN A 160 -0.84 -9.71 9.81
C ASN A 160 0.36 -10.04 8.91
N PHE A 161 1.50 -9.43 9.21
CA PHE A 161 2.75 -9.57 8.45
C PHE A 161 3.92 -10.05 9.31
N LYS A 162 3.66 -10.70 10.44
CA LYS A 162 4.72 -11.21 11.32
C LYS A 162 5.67 -12.16 10.59
N ASP A 163 5.13 -12.93 9.65
CA ASP A 163 5.85 -13.96 8.91
C ASP A 163 6.26 -13.51 7.50
N ILE A 164 6.30 -12.18 7.24
CA ILE A 164 6.63 -11.68 5.89
C ILE A 164 8.02 -12.09 5.41
N ASN A 165 8.96 -12.33 6.32
CA ASN A 165 10.29 -12.82 5.98
C ASN A 165 10.28 -14.26 5.46
N ASP A 166 9.20 -15.02 5.71
CA ASP A 166 9.02 -16.39 5.22
C ASP A 166 8.42 -16.40 3.81
N TYR A 167 7.92 -15.24 3.34
CA TYR A 167 7.46 -15.09 1.97
C TYR A 167 8.64 -15.18 1.01
N LYS A 168 8.63 -16.22 0.18
CA LYS A 168 9.72 -16.49 -0.75
C LYS A 168 9.63 -15.56 -1.97
N ASN A 169 10.82 -15.16 -2.46
CA ASN A 169 11.00 -14.50 -3.74
C ASN A 169 10.22 -13.19 -3.92
N GLY A 170 10.44 -12.24 -3.01
CA GLY A 170 10.01 -10.87 -3.25
C GLY A 170 10.80 -10.26 -4.42
N ASP A 171 10.12 -10.04 -5.55
CA ASP A 171 10.71 -9.30 -6.67
C ASP A 171 10.71 -7.80 -6.32
N ILE A 172 11.89 -7.23 -6.17
CA ILE A 172 12.06 -5.82 -5.82
C ILE A 172 12.30 -5.01 -7.09
N SER A 173 11.53 -3.93 -7.25
CA SER A 173 11.70 -2.93 -8.29
C SER A 173 11.98 -1.56 -7.70
N TYR A 174 12.80 -0.76 -8.37
CA TYR A 174 13.09 0.62 -8.01
C TYR A 174 13.26 1.49 -9.26
N ASN A 175 12.54 2.61 -9.31
CA ASN A 175 12.68 3.62 -10.35
C ASN A 175 13.29 4.90 -9.76
N PRO A 176 14.55 5.23 -10.07
CA PRO A 176 15.19 6.42 -9.53
C PRO A 176 14.73 7.73 -10.20
N ASN A 177 14.13 7.67 -11.40
CA ASN A 177 13.73 8.86 -12.16
C ASN A 177 12.40 9.44 -11.64
N VAL A 178 11.53 8.54 -11.17
CA VAL A 178 10.32 8.88 -10.41
C VAL A 178 10.45 8.05 -9.15
N PRO A 179 10.95 8.63 -8.04
CA PRO A 179 11.30 7.85 -6.86
C PRO A 179 10.14 6.96 -6.41
N SER A 180 10.15 5.74 -6.89
CA SER A 180 9.13 4.73 -6.58
C SER A 180 9.78 3.36 -6.46
N TYR A 181 9.24 2.53 -5.60
CA TYR A 181 9.75 1.21 -5.32
C TYR A 181 8.62 0.24 -5.00
N SER A 182 8.86 -1.03 -5.26
CA SER A 182 7.89 -2.08 -4.97
C SER A 182 8.56 -3.37 -4.58
N GLU A 183 7.82 -4.18 -3.82
CA GLU A 183 8.16 -5.56 -3.51
C GLU A 183 6.94 -6.44 -3.77
N LYS A 184 7.10 -7.52 -4.53
CA LYS A 184 6.01 -8.37 -5.01
C LYS A 184 6.21 -9.81 -4.56
N TYR A 185 5.14 -10.41 -4.04
CA TYR A 185 5.12 -11.80 -3.57
C TYR A 185 4.01 -12.60 -4.25
N GLN A 186 4.26 -13.87 -4.53
CA GLN A 186 3.21 -14.81 -4.88
C GLN A 186 2.71 -15.47 -3.60
N LEU A 187 1.45 -15.23 -3.24
CA LEU A 187 0.84 -15.83 -2.07
C LEU A 187 0.16 -17.17 -2.38
N ARG A 188 -0.27 -17.85 -1.34
CA ARG A 188 -1.07 -19.08 -1.39
C ARG A 188 -2.46 -18.79 -0.84
N ASN A 189 -3.44 -19.64 -1.16
CA ASN A 189 -4.80 -19.51 -0.65
C ASN A 189 -4.93 -19.81 0.86
N ASP A 190 -3.95 -20.50 1.43
CA ASP A 190 -3.87 -20.79 2.87
C ASP A 190 -3.12 -19.68 3.67
N ASP A 191 -2.61 -18.64 3.00
CA ASP A 191 -2.07 -17.47 3.67
C ASP A 191 -3.13 -16.78 4.53
N TYR A 192 -2.72 -16.36 5.75
CA TYR A 192 -3.63 -15.75 6.72
C TYR A 192 -4.36 -14.52 6.14
N ASN A 193 -3.65 -13.61 5.49
CA ASN A 193 -4.22 -12.38 4.95
C ASN A 193 -5.20 -12.68 3.80
N VAL A 194 -4.87 -13.65 2.94
CA VAL A 194 -5.74 -14.11 1.86
C VAL A 194 -7.04 -14.70 2.41
N GLN A 195 -6.95 -15.55 3.45
CA GLN A 195 -8.13 -16.10 4.11
C GLN A 195 -9.00 -15.02 4.75
N GLN A 196 -8.38 -14.00 5.39
CA GLN A 196 -9.13 -12.89 5.96
C GLN A 196 -9.87 -12.06 4.90
N LEU A 197 -9.25 -11.82 3.74
CA LEU A 197 -9.91 -11.13 2.62
C LEU A 197 -11.08 -11.95 2.07
N ARG A 198 -10.88 -13.24 1.80
CA ARG A 198 -11.95 -14.14 1.32
C ARG A 198 -13.12 -14.29 2.29
N LYS A 199 -12.88 -14.17 3.59
CA LYS A 199 -13.93 -14.21 4.62
C LYS A 199 -14.79 -12.95 4.61
N ARG A 200 -14.23 -11.79 4.20
CA ARG A 200 -14.90 -10.48 4.29
C ARG A 200 -15.49 -10.01 2.97
N TYR A 201 -14.90 -10.46 1.87
CA TYR A 201 -15.28 -10.05 0.53
C TYR A 201 -15.66 -11.27 -0.32
N ASP A 202 -16.74 -11.13 -1.08
CA ASP A 202 -17.17 -12.15 -2.06
C ASP A 202 -16.25 -12.09 -3.28
N ILE A 203 -15.04 -12.65 -3.15
CA ILE A 203 -14.04 -12.63 -4.22
C ILE A 203 -14.37 -13.72 -5.24
N PRO A 204 -14.80 -13.37 -6.49
CA PRO A 204 -15.36 -14.32 -7.45
C PRO A 204 -14.30 -15.11 -8.21
N THR A 205 -13.24 -15.52 -7.53
CA THR A 205 -12.19 -16.38 -8.07
C THR A 205 -11.55 -17.24 -6.99
N LYS A 206 -11.04 -18.41 -7.38
CA LYS A 206 -10.25 -19.29 -6.50
C LYS A 206 -8.73 -19.11 -6.69
N GLN A 207 -8.29 -18.23 -7.60
CA GLN A 207 -6.87 -17.99 -7.82
C GLN A 207 -6.23 -17.40 -6.57
N ALA A 208 -5.04 -17.88 -6.23
CA ALA A 208 -4.23 -17.29 -5.17
C ALA A 208 -3.64 -15.94 -5.65
N PRO A 209 -3.67 -14.89 -4.83
CA PRO A 209 -3.26 -13.56 -5.28
C PRO A 209 -1.76 -13.39 -5.29
N LYS A 210 -1.31 -12.40 -6.06
CA LYS A 210 -0.04 -11.72 -5.84
C LYS A 210 -0.27 -10.62 -4.80
N MET A 211 0.70 -10.43 -3.90
CA MET A 211 0.74 -9.27 -3.02
C MET A 211 1.82 -8.32 -3.52
N LEU A 212 1.48 -7.06 -3.66
CA LEU A 212 2.38 -5.99 -4.09
C LEU A 212 2.40 -4.90 -3.04
N LEU A 213 3.60 -4.63 -2.52
CA LEU A 213 3.89 -3.46 -1.69
C LEU A 213 4.42 -2.37 -2.62
N LYS A 214 3.77 -1.20 -2.64
CA LYS A 214 4.16 -0.05 -3.46
C LYS A 214 4.53 1.10 -2.53
N GLY A 215 5.56 1.84 -2.89
CA GLY A 215 5.95 3.04 -2.17
C GLY A 215 6.51 4.09 -3.12
N ASP A 216 6.16 5.35 -2.87
CA ASP A 216 6.69 6.52 -3.54
C ASP A 216 7.52 7.34 -2.56
N GLY A 217 8.42 8.16 -3.10
CA GLY A 217 9.30 9.03 -2.35
C GLY A 217 10.74 8.51 -2.22
N ASP A 218 11.60 9.32 -1.60
CA ASP A 218 13.02 9.00 -1.43
C ASP A 218 13.22 7.94 -0.34
N LEU A 219 14.00 6.91 -0.65
CA LEU A 219 14.39 5.87 0.31
C LEU A 219 15.28 6.36 1.46
N LYS A 220 15.94 7.52 1.28
CA LYS A 220 16.86 8.08 2.28
C LYS A 220 16.26 9.21 3.10
N GLY A 221 15.09 9.70 2.68
CA GLY A 221 14.46 10.84 3.31
C GLY A 221 13.44 10.43 4.37
N SER A 222 13.00 11.41 5.13
CA SER A 222 11.80 11.38 5.96
C SER A 222 10.54 11.56 5.11
N SER A 223 10.62 11.28 3.81
CA SER A 223 9.51 11.45 2.87
C SER A 223 8.30 10.68 3.35
N VAL A 224 7.20 11.39 3.48
CA VAL A 224 5.88 10.85 3.86
C VAL A 224 5.28 9.98 2.75
N GLY A 225 5.95 9.85 1.61
CA GLY A 225 5.49 9.17 0.42
C GLY A 225 4.44 8.09 0.61
N SER A 226 3.54 7.93 -0.31
CA SER A 226 2.43 6.98 -0.20
C SER A 226 2.95 5.54 -0.06
N LYS A 227 2.26 4.76 0.76
CA LYS A 227 2.48 3.32 0.88
C LYS A 227 1.15 2.63 0.61
N GLU A 228 1.17 1.72 -0.34
CA GLU A 228 0.00 0.96 -0.75
C GLU A 228 0.31 -0.53 -0.72
N LEU A 229 -0.66 -1.28 -0.29
CA LEU A 229 -0.67 -2.72 -0.28
C LEU A 229 -1.77 -3.20 -1.23
N GLU A 230 -1.42 -4.04 -2.19
CA GLU A 230 -2.37 -4.57 -3.16
C GLU A 230 -2.34 -6.11 -3.16
N PHE A 231 -3.50 -6.74 -3.15
CA PHE A 231 -3.69 -8.17 -3.38
C PHE A 231 -4.40 -8.37 -4.71
N THR A 232 -3.66 -8.72 -5.75
CA THR A 232 -4.18 -8.94 -7.11
C THR A 232 -4.52 -10.41 -7.30
N PHE A 233 -5.82 -10.73 -7.35
CA PHE A 233 -6.33 -12.10 -7.58
C PHE A 233 -6.41 -12.44 -9.07
N VAL A 234 -6.86 -11.49 -9.89
CA VAL A 234 -6.92 -11.62 -11.35
C VAL A 234 -6.49 -10.29 -11.97
N GLU A 235 -5.63 -10.38 -12.97
CA GLU A 235 -5.18 -9.21 -13.74
C GLU A 235 -5.02 -9.63 -15.21
N ASN A 236 -5.95 -9.22 -16.06
CA ASN A 236 -5.86 -9.39 -17.51
C ASN A 236 -6.66 -8.29 -18.24
N LYS A 237 -6.75 -8.34 -19.55
CA LYS A 237 -7.43 -7.32 -20.35
C LYS A 237 -8.95 -7.23 -20.12
N GLU A 238 -9.57 -8.30 -19.66
CA GLU A 238 -11.02 -8.43 -19.56
C GLU A 238 -11.50 -8.52 -18.11
N GLU A 239 -10.65 -8.99 -17.18
CA GLU A 239 -11.00 -9.22 -15.79
C GLU A 239 -9.93 -8.65 -14.87
N ASN A 240 -10.35 -7.90 -13.85
CA ASN A 240 -9.48 -7.37 -12.81
C ASN A 240 -10.15 -7.54 -11.45
N ILE A 241 -9.52 -8.27 -10.56
CA ILE A 241 -10.00 -8.50 -9.20
C ILE A 241 -8.85 -8.26 -8.26
N TYR A 242 -8.92 -7.16 -7.51
CA TYR A 242 -7.86 -6.78 -6.59
C TYR A 242 -8.40 -6.03 -5.38
N PHE A 243 -7.70 -6.15 -4.28
CA PHE A 243 -7.95 -5.42 -3.04
C PHE A 243 -6.77 -4.49 -2.79
N THR A 244 -7.05 -3.24 -2.41
CA THR A 244 -6.03 -2.27 -2.01
C THR A 244 -6.25 -1.79 -0.58
N ASP A 245 -5.15 -1.52 0.10
CA ASP A 245 -5.12 -0.93 1.43
C ASP A 245 -3.99 0.09 1.51
N SER A 246 -4.22 1.21 2.14
CA SER A 246 -3.18 2.20 2.37
C SER A 246 -3.27 2.81 3.76
N VAL A 247 -2.11 3.09 4.33
CA VAL A 247 -1.95 3.83 5.57
C VAL A 247 -0.93 4.94 5.32
N GLN A 248 -1.43 6.16 5.18
CA GLN A 248 -0.64 7.34 4.84
C GLN A 248 -0.64 8.34 5.99
N TYR A 249 0.47 9.06 6.15
CA TYR A 249 0.62 10.11 7.15
C TYR A 249 0.98 11.42 6.45
N THR A 250 0.22 12.49 6.73
CA THR A 250 0.34 13.79 6.05
C THR A 250 0.23 14.94 7.04
N PRO A 251 0.66 16.17 6.68
CA PRO A 251 0.32 17.36 7.43
C PRO A 251 -1.19 17.51 7.62
N SER A 252 -1.62 18.06 8.77
CA SER A 252 -3.04 18.22 9.07
C SER A 252 -3.73 19.32 8.28
N GLU A 253 -2.97 20.32 7.81
CA GLU A 253 -3.49 21.46 7.03
C GLU A 253 -3.54 21.16 5.52
N ASP A 254 -3.25 19.96 5.09
CA ASP A 254 -3.39 19.58 3.69
C ASP A 254 -4.87 19.48 3.30
N THR A 255 -5.48 20.66 3.02
CA THR A 255 -6.89 20.85 2.65
C THR A 255 -7.31 20.10 1.38
N ARG A 256 -6.39 19.48 0.65
CA ARG A 256 -6.67 18.67 -0.55
C ARG A 256 -7.59 17.48 -0.27
N TYR A 257 -7.72 17.08 0.99
CA TYR A 257 -8.49 15.91 1.41
C TYR A 257 -9.76 16.26 2.22
N GLU A 258 -10.00 17.53 2.53
CA GLU A 258 -11.29 17.93 3.05
C GLU A 258 -12.31 17.91 1.91
N SER A 259 -12.99 16.79 1.78
CA SER A 259 -14.06 16.60 0.80
C SER A 259 -15.22 17.57 1.08
N ASN A 260 -15.48 18.47 0.16
CA ASN A 260 -16.76 19.18 0.03
C ASN A 260 -17.96 18.22 -0.09
#